data_3673b084addd1d4d231ed5df3a574d89
#
_entry.id   3673b084addd1d4d231ed5df3a574d89
#
_cell.length_a   1.000
_cell.length_b   1.000
_cell.length_c   1.000
_cell.angle_alpha   90.00
_cell.angle_beta   90.00
_cell.angle_gamma   90.00
#
_symmetry.space_group_name_H-M   'P 1'
#
loop_
_entity.id
_entity.type
_entity.pdbx_description
1 polymer ?
#
loop_
_entity_poly.entity_id
_entity_poly.type
_entity_poly.pdbx_seq_one_letter_code
_entity_poly.pdbx_strand_id
1 'polypeptide(L)'
;VRFIQIPSSLLAQADSSIGGKTGVDFMSYKNIIGAFHMPSLVYTNISTLKTLGNNEFSSGMAEIIKAAIIKDDSFFDVLEKKADKIKSKDSAACMDMLFKADAIKKAVVEEDPREKGVRALLNFGHTLGHAIEKELNFKLSHGQCVALGSCIAAYISMKRKLISLDEKKRIENLFNTFDLDIKLRYNIDVCYLIFGIA
;
A
#
# COMPACT_ATOMS: atom_id res chain seq x y z
N VAL A 1 -16.05 -8.56 -21.35
CA VAL A 1 -14.83 -8.85 -22.14
C VAL A 1 -13.78 -9.39 -21.20
N ARG A 2 -13.08 -10.46 -21.59
CA ARG A 2 -11.91 -10.97 -20.86
C ARG A 2 -10.72 -10.02 -21.06
N PHE A 3 -9.89 -9.83 -20.01
CA PHE A 3 -8.69 -9.01 -20.12
C PHE A 3 -7.51 -9.62 -19.35
N ILE A 4 -6.32 -9.18 -19.69
CA ILE A 4 -5.05 -9.55 -19.07
C ILE A 4 -4.45 -8.28 -18.50
N GLN A 5 -3.96 -8.36 -17.25
CA GLN A 5 -3.19 -7.29 -16.61
C GLN A 5 -1.68 -7.51 -16.85
N ILE A 6 -0.99 -6.46 -17.30
CA ILE A 6 0.47 -6.44 -17.42
C ILE A 6 0.99 -5.22 -16.64
N PRO A 7 1.08 -5.30 -15.31
CA PRO A 7 1.50 -4.20 -14.49
C PRO A 7 2.99 -3.88 -14.67
N SER A 8 3.32 -2.59 -14.85
CA SER A 8 4.68 -2.11 -15.08
C SER A 8 5.26 -1.31 -13.92
N SER A 9 4.44 -0.82 -12.98
CA SER A 9 4.89 -0.17 -11.75
C SER A 9 4.80 -1.12 -10.55
N LEU A 10 5.61 -0.89 -9.50
CA LEU A 10 5.60 -1.72 -8.30
C LEU A 10 4.22 -1.71 -7.61
N LEU A 11 3.58 -0.54 -7.54
CA LEU A 11 2.24 -0.39 -6.99
C LEU A 11 1.21 -1.25 -7.75
N ALA A 12 1.29 -1.25 -9.08
CA ALA A 12 0.39 -2.06 -9.88
C ALA A 12 0.69 -3.57 -9.75
N GLN A 13 1.96 -3.95 -9.64
CA GLN A 13 2.37 -5.34 -9.48
C GLN A 13 1.90 -5.91 -8.13
N ALA A 14 2.13 -5.19 -7.04
CA ALA A 14 1.81 -5.66 -5.69
C ALA A 14 0.35 -5.43 -5.27
N ASP A 15 -0.35 -4.48 -5.90
CA ASP A 15 -1.68 -4.09 -5.44
C ASP A 15 -2.74 -4.01 -6.54
N SER A 16 -2.73 -3.02 -7.41
CA SER A 16 -3.90 -2.68 -8.22
C SER A 16 -4.27 -3.71 -9.29
N SER A 17 -3.33 -4.54 -9.76
CA SER A 17 -3.61 -5.61 -10.73
C SER A 17 -4.32 -6.84 -10.11
N ILE A 18 -4.35 -6.95 -8.78
CA ILE A 18 -4.87 -8.11 -8.06
C ILE A 18 -6.17 -7.74 -7.34
N GLY A 19 -7.20 -8.58 -7.50
CA GLY A 19 -8.45 -8.44 -6.75
C GLY A 19 -9.60 -7.80 -7.50
N GLY A 20 -9.43 -7.53 -8.80
CA GLY A 20 -10.52 -7.24 -9.73
C GLY A 20 -11.29 -5.94 -9.46
N LYS A 21 -10.81 -5.06 -8.60
CA LYS A 21 -11.36 -3.71 -8.47
C LYS A 21 -10.93 -2.91 -9.70
N THR A 22 -11.84 -2.70 -10.63
CA THR A 22 -11.64 -1.81 -11.78
C THR A 22 -12.40 -0.53 -11.54
N GLY A 23 -11.76 0.62 -11.70
CA GLY A 23 -12.41 1.90 -11.46
C GLY A 23 -11.71 3.03 -12.18
N VAL A 24 -12.46 4.09 -12.41
CA VAL A 24 -11.94 5.36 -12.93
C VAL A 24 -12.35 6.49 -12.02
N ASP A 25 -11.47 7.46 -11.92
CA ASP A 25 -11.76 8.69 -11.17
C ASP A 25 -12.64 9.59 -12.02
N PHE A 26 -13.64 10.19 -11.40
CA PHE A 26 -14.57 11.09 -12.06
C PHE A 26 -14.94 12.26 -11.16
N MET A 27 -14.88 13.49 -11.66
CA MET A 27 -15.22 14.73 -10.93
C MET A 27 -14.54 14.83 -9.54
N SER A 28 -13.22 14.61 -9.47
CA SER A 28 -12.43 14.64 -8.22
C SER A 28 -12.76 13.56 -7.19
N TYR A 29 -13.57 12.57 -7.54
CA TYR A 29 -13.83 11.39 -6.71
C TYR A 29 -13.09 10.19 -7.26
N LYS A 30 -12.33 9.50 -6.39
CA LYS A 30 -11.60 8.28 -6.75
C LYS A 30 -12.56 7.09 -6.90
N ASN A 31 -12.30 6.29 -7.97
CA ASN A 31 -12.94 4.98 -8.18
C ASN A 31 -14.48 4.99 -8.16
N ILE A 32 -15.12 6.15 -8.41
CA ILE A 32 -16.58 6.28 -8.28
C ILE A 32 -17.34 5.50 -9.37
N ILE A 33 -16.73 5.32 -10.53
CA ILE A 33 -17.27 4.49 -11.61
C ILE A 33 -16.39 3.27 -11.73
N GLY A 34 -16.90 2.09 -11.34
CA GLY A 34 -16.12 0.88 -11.38
C GLY A 34 -16.95 -0.39 -11.26
N ALA A 35 -16.27 -1.51 -11.37
CA ALA A 35 -16.88 -2.83 -11.23
C ALA A 35 -15.87 -3.82 -10.65
N PHE A 36 -16.39 -4.87 -9.99
CA PHE A 36 -15.59 -6.04 -9.69
C PHE A 36 -15.50 -6.93 -10.93
N HIS A 37 -14.36 -6.90 -11.61
CA HIS A 37 -14.11 -7.71 -12.79
C HIS A 37 -12.69 -8.30 -12.74
N MET A 38 -12.61 -9.61 -12.51
CA MET A 38 -11.32 -10.29 -12.37
C MET A 38 -10.61 -10.43 -13.70
N PRO A 39 -9.29 -10.14 -13.77
CA PRO A 39 -8.51 -10.44 -14.96
C PRO A 39 -8.40 -11.96 -15.15
N SER A 40 -8.29 -12.39 -16.41
CA SER A 40 -8.04 -13.80 -16.75
C SER A 40 -6.60 -14.22 -16.43
N LEU A 41 -5.68 -13.27 -16.42
CA LEU A 41 -4.26 -13.44 -16.11
C LEU A 41 -3.68 -12.13 -15.63
N VAL A 42 -2.78 -12.20 -14.65
CA VAL A 42 -1.87 -11.10 -14.27
C VAL A 42 -0.46 -11.56 -14.59
N TYR A 43 0.21 -10.86 -15.52
CA TYR A 43 1.59 -11.16 -15.89
C TYR A 43 2.52 -10.07 -15.38
N THR A 44 3.29 -10.40 -14.35
CA THR A 44 4.24 -9.48 -13.69
C THR A 44 5.66 -9.71 -14.22
N ASN A 45 6.30 -8.66 -14.74
CA ASN A 45 7.68 -8.68 -15.19
C ASN A 45 8.55 -7.77 -14.31
N ILE A 46 9.39 -8.36 -13.49
CA ILE A 46 10.30 -7.65 -12.57
C ILE A 46 11.25 -6.69 -13.30
N SER A 47 11.59 -6.97 -14.56
CA SER A 47 12.49 -6.11 -15.33
C SER A 47 11.98 -4.68 -15.50
N THR A 48 10.66 -4.47 -15.45
CA THR A 48 10.07 -3.13 -15.54
C THR A 48 10.44 -2.23 -14.36
N LEU A 49 10.76 -2.82 -13.21
CA LEU A 49 11.17 -2.07 -12.02
C LEU A 49 12.53 -1.38 -12.17
N LYS A 50 13.39 -1.86 -13.08
CA LYS A 50 14.73 -1.29 -13.31
C LYS A 50 14.66 0.16 -13.80
N THR A 51 13.65 0.49 -14.60
CA THR A 51 13.45 1.83 -15.16
C THR A 51 12.43 2.65 -14.39
N LEU A 52 11.78 2.06 -13.38
CA LEU A 52 10.81 2.76 -12.53
C LEU A 52 11.51 3.83 -11.69
N GLY A 53 10.95 5.05 -11.66
CA GLY A 53 11.45 6.13 -10.80
C GLY A 53 11.43 5.76 -9.32
N ASN A 54 12.32 6.35 -8.53
CA ASN A 54 12.43 6.00 -7.11
C ASN A 54 11.15 6.37 -6.33
N ASN A 55 10.52 7.51 -6.62
CA ASN A 55 9.27 7.90 -5.96
C ASN A 55 8.13 6.90 -6.23
N GLU A 56 8.02 6.42 -7.47
CA GLU A 56 7.04 5.41 -7.84
C GLU A 56 7.34 4.06 -7.21
N PHE A 57 8.63 3.71 -7.10
CA PHE A 57 9.05 2.51 -6.40
C PHE A 57 8.69 2.59 -4.91
N SER A 58 9.04 3.69 -4.23
CA SER A 58 8.67 3.94 -2.83
C SER A 58 7.16 3.91 -2.61
N SER A 59 6.39 4.50 -3.54
CA SER A 59 4.93 4.45 -3.47
C SER A 59 4.39 3.01 -3.48
N GLY A 60 4.95 2.14 -4.32
CA GLY A 60 4.59 0.72 -4.34
C GLY A 60 5.03 -0.02 -3.07
N MET A 61 6.18 0.35 -2.49
CA MET A 61 6.66 -0.24 -1.24
C MET A 61 5.70 -0.01 -0.08
N ALA A 62 4.95 1.09 -0.06
CA ALA A 62 3.97 1.35 0.99
C ALA A 62 2.90 0.24 1.08
N GLU A 63 2.42 -0.25 -0.06
CA GLU A 63 1.44 -1.34 -0.12
C GLU A 63 2.04 -2.68 0.32
N ILE A 64 3.29 -2.93 -0.04
CA ILE A 64 4.00 -4.16 0.35
C ILE A 64 4.26 -4.18 1.86
N ILE A 65 4.72 -3.07 2.43
CA ILE A 65 4.91 -2.92 3.88
C ILE A 65 3.57 -3.06 4.60
N LYS A 66 2.50 -2.46 4.09
CA LYS A 66 1.15 -2.62 4.63
C LYS A 66 0.73 -4.10 4.64
N ALA A 67 0.94 -4.82 3.55
CA ALA A 67 0.61 -6.26 3.48
C ALA A 67 1.34 -7.06 4.57
N ALA A 68 2.61 -6.79 4.81
CA ALA A 68 3.39 -7.41 5.88
C ALA A 68 2.83 -7.06 7.27
N ILE A 69 2.53 -5.79 7.54
CA ILE A 69 1.97 -5.32 8.82
C ILE A 69 0.67 -6.05 9.17
N ILE A 70 -0.22 -6.26 8.20
CA ILE A 70 -1.56 -6.80 8.48
C ILE A 70 -1.62 -8.33 8.55
N LYS A 71 -0.66 -9.05 7.98
CA LYS A 71 -0.80 -10.50 7.82
C LYS A 71 0.45 -11.33 8.12
N ASP A 72 1.66 -10.78 8.07
CA ASP A 72 2.87 -11.61 8.13
C ASP A 72 4.06 -10.84 8.71
N ASP A 73 4.33 -11.01 10.00
CA ASP A 73 5.47 -10.40 10.69
C ASP A 73 6.81 -11.00 10.23
N SER A 74 6.82 -12.26 9.81
CA SER A 74 8.03 -12.87 9.24
C SER A 74 8.39 -12.23 7.90
N PHE A 75 7.40 -11.84 7.12
CA PHE A 75 7.62 -11.08 5.90
C PHE A 75 8.11 -9.65 6.21
N PHE A 76 7.59 -9.04 7.28
CA PHE A 76 8.07 -7.75 7.75
C PHE A 76 9.57 -7.81 8.09
N ASP A 77 10.01 -8.83 8.83
CA ASP A 77 11.43 -9.08 9.13
C ASP A 77 12.29 -9.25 7.86
N VAL A 78 11.76 -9.91 6.84
CA VAL A 78 12.45 -10.07 5.55
C VAL A 78 12.62 -8.73 4.85
N LEU A 79 11.61 -7.86 4.88
CA LEU A 79 11.68 -6.51 4.30
C LEU A 79 12.76 -5.66 4.99
N GLU A 80 12.86 -5.72 6.33
CA GLU A 80 13.92 -5.04 7.08
C GLU A 80 15.31 -5.58 6.68
N LYS A 81 15.49 -6.89 6.71
CA LYS A 81 16.78 -7.54 6.45
C LYS A 81 17.29 -7.38 5.00
N LYS A 82 16.37 -7.31 4.04
CA LYS A 82 16.71 -7.21 2.61
C LYS A 82 16.53 -5.79 2.04
N ALA A 83 16.32 -4.78 2.88
CA ALA A 83 15.99 -3.43 2.44
C ALA A 83 16.95 -2.87 1.39
N ASP A 84 18.27 -2.97 1.60
CA ASP A 84 19.27 -2.46 0.66
C ASP A 84 19.19 -3.13 -0.71
N LYS A 85 19.01 -4.47 -0.74
CA LYS A 85 18.84 -5.21 -1.98
C LYS A 85 17.56 -4.83 -2.71
N ILE A 86 16.47 -4.64 -1.98
CA ILE A 86 15.19 -4.21 -2.54
C ILE A 86 15.31 -2.78 -3.08
N LYS A 87 15.92 -1.86 -2.35
CA LYS A 87 16.16 -0.47 -2.80
C LYS A 87 17.05 -0.40 -4.04
N SER A 88 18.05 -1.26 -4.14
CA SER A 88 18.88 -1.37 -5.35
C SER A 88 18.17 -2.07 -6.52
N LYS A 89 16.90 -2.47 -6.33
CA LYS A 89 16.09 -3.19 -7.32
C LYS A 89 16.75 -4.51 -7.78
N ASP A 90 17.42 -5.21 -6.85
CA ASP A 90 17.93 -6.56 -7.11
C ASP A 90 16.78 -7.47 -7.54
N SER A 91 16.94 -8.12 -8.68
CA SER A 91 15.86 -8.87 -9.30
C SER A 91 15.34 -10.03 -8.44
N ALA A 92 16.26 -10.74 -7.76
CA ALA A 92 15.88 -11.88 -6.90
C ALA A 92 15.15 -11.38 -5.64
N ALA A 93 15.66 -10.31 -4.99
CA ALA A 93 15.04 -9.73 -3.82
C ALA A 93 13.65 -9.15 -4.14
N CYS A 94 13.49 -8.47 -5.28
CA CYS A 94 12.21 -7.93 -5.71
C CYS A 94 11.22 -9.05 -6.07
N MET A 95 11.67 -10.14 -6.69
CA MET A 95 10.81 -11.28 -7.01
C MET A 95 10.29 -11.96 -5.73
N ASP A 96 11.18 -12.26 -4.78
CA ASP A 96 10.81 -12.86 -3.50
C ASP A 96 9.80 -11.99 -2.73
N MET A 97 10.04 -10.68 -2.71
CA MET A 97 9.19 -9.69 -2.07
C MET A 97 7.79 -9.65 -2.70
N LEU A 98 7.71 -9.52 -4.02
CA LEU A 98 6.44 -9.49 -4.75
C LEU A 98 5.67 -10.79 -4.61
N PHE A 99 6.33 -11.94 -4.73
CA PHE A 99 5.69 -13.23 -4.55
C PHE A 99 4.97 -13.34 -3.20
N LYS A 100 5.62 -12.89 -2.12
CA LYS A 100 5.02 -12.88 -0.77
C LYS A 100 3.87 -11.89 -0.65
N ALA A 101 4.05 -10.65 -1.13
CA ALA A 101 3.00 -9.62 -1.10
C ALA A 101 1.76 -10.06 -1.88
N ASP A 102 1.96 -10.60 -3.07
CA ASP A 102 0.89 -11.10 -3.93
C ASP A 102 0.17 -12.30 -3.31
N ALA A 103 0.91 -13.20 -2.66
CA ALA A 103 0.32 -14.35 -1.96
C ALA A 103 -0.59 -13.90 -0.81
N ILE A 104 -0.17 -12.90 -0.01
CA ILE A 104 -0.98 -12.32 1.05
C ILE A 104 -2.25 -11.70 0.46
N LYS A 105 -2.11 -10.86 -0.56
CA LYS A 105 -3.26 -10.19 -1.17
C LYS A 105 -4.20 -11.19 -1.82
N LYS A 106 -3.67 -12.17 -2.54
CA LYS A 106 -4.45 -13.26 -3.15
C LYS A 106 -5.30 -13.97 -2.10
N ALA A 107 -4.69 -14.39 -0.99
CA ALA A 107 -5.41 -15.11 0.08
C ALA A 107 -6.59 -14.28 0.62
N VAL A 108 -6.36 -12.97 0.89
CA VAL A 108 -7.42 -12.07 1.38
C VAL A 108 -8.54 -11.87 0.34
N VAL A 109 -8.17 -11.75 -0.94
CA VAL A 109 -9.15 -11.55 -2.02
C VAL A 109 -9.96 -12.82 -2.29
N GLU A 110 -9.34 -14.00 -2.22
CA GLU A 110 -10.03 -15.29 -2.38
C GLU A 110 -11.02 -15.55 -1.24
N GLU A 111 -10.67 -15.15 0.00
CA GLU A 111 -11.55 -15.27 1.17
C GLU A 111 -12.75 -14.31 1.09
N ASP A 112 -12.51 -13.07 0.61
CA ASP A 112 -13.56 -12.04 0.50
C ASP A 112 -13.47 -11.26 -0.82
N PRO A 113 -13.93 -11.83 -1.94
CA PRO A 113 -13.81 -11.21 -3.25
C PRO A 113 -14.54 -9.87 -3.39
N ARG A 114 -15.58 -9.63 -2.58
CA ARG A 114 -16.45 -8.45 -2.67
C ARG A 114 -16.29 -7.44 -1.53
N GLU A 115 -15.24 -7.62 -0.69
CA GLU A 115 -14.93 -6.69 0.41
C GLU A 115 -16.12 -6.45 1.37
N LYS A 116 -16.71 -7.53 1.83
CA LYS A 116 -17.79 -7.49 2.82
C LYS A 116 -17.33 -7.83 4.25
N GLY A 117 -16.06 -8.16 4.43
CA GLY A 117 -15.50 -8.60 5.71
C GLY A 117 -13.98 -8.47 5.75
N VAL A 118 -13.26 -9.59 5.72
CA VAL A 118 -11.81 -9.66 5.96
C VAL A 118 -10.97 -8.81 5.00
N ARG A 119 -11.43 -8.59 3.78
CA ARG A 119 -10.74 -7.77 2.79
C ARG A 119 -10.62 -6.29 3.23
N ALA A 120 -11.45 -5.84 4.18
CA ALA A 120 -11.32 -4.51 4.77
C ALA A 120 -9.96 -4.28 5.46
N LEU A 121 -9.23 -5.35 5.85
CA LEU A 121 -7.86 -5.27 6.37
C LEU A 121 -6.91 -4.60 5.37
N LEU A 122 -7.13 -4.78 4.06
CA LEU A 122 -6.32 -4.13 3.03
C LEU A 122 -6.45 -2.59 3.03
N ASN A 123 -7.47 -2.05 3.73
CA ASN A 123 -7.64 -0.62 3.91
C ASN A 123 -6.88 -0.05 5.12
N PHE A 124 -6.00 -0.84 5.76
CA PHE A 124 -5.14 -0.34 6.83
C PHE A 124 -4.36 0.89 6.33
N GLY A 125 -4.40 1.97 7.09
CA GLY A 125 -3.80 3.26 6.72
C GLY A 125 -4.57 4.08 5.67
N HIS A 126 -5.51 3.49 4.91
CA HIS A 126 -6.19 4.15 3.81
C HIS A 126 -7.20 5.20 4.25
N THR A 127 -7.91 4.97 5.34
CA THR A 127 -8.93 5.93 5.83
C THR A 127 -8.35 7.33 6.02
N LEU A 128 -7.24 7.42 6.75
CA LEU A 128 -6.54 8.70 6.95
C LEU A 128 -5.67 9.06 5.75
N GLY A 129 -5.07 8.07 5.08
CA GLY A 129 -4.27 8.28 3.88
C GLY A 129 -5.05 8.98 2.77
N HIS A 130 -6.25 8.51 2.45
CA HIS A 130 -7.11 9.13 1.43
C HIS A 130 -7.59 10.53 1.84
N ALA A 131 -7.88 10.76 3.13
CA ALA A 131 -8.24 12.08 3.62
C ALA A 131 -7.08 13.07 3.44
N ILE A 132 -5.84 12.66 3.78
CA ILE A 132 -4.61 13.45 3.56
C ILE A 132 -4.40 13.70 2.06
N GLU A 133 -4.54 12.68 1.23
CA GLU A 133 -4.36 12.76 -0.22
C GLU A 133 -5.31 13.79 -0.85
N LYS A 134 -6.58 13.75 -0.45
CA LYS A 134 -7.61 14.68 -0.93
C LYS A 134 -7.36 16.11 -0.44
N GLU A 135 -7.08 16.28 0.85
CA GLU A 135 -6.81 17.60 1.45
C GLU A 135 -5.60 18.28 0.82
N LEU A 136 -4.56 17.52 0.52
CA LEU A 136 -3.36 18.02 -0.15
C LEU A 136 -3.50 18.11 -1.67
N ASN A 137 -4.71 17.89 -2.20
CA ASN A 137 -4.99 18.00 -3.63
C ASN A 137 -4.01 17.16 -4.48
N PHE A 138 -3.76 15.93 -4.04
CA PHE A 138 -2.87 14.94 -4.69
C PHE A 138 -1.41 15.37 -4.84
N LYS A 139 -0.92 16.29 -4.01
CA LYS A 139 0.50 16.71 -4.02
C LYS A 139 1.47 15.62 -3.53
N LEU A 140 1.00 14.73 -2.69
CA LEU A 140 1.75 13.54 -2.25
C LEU A 140 1.35 12.33 -3.09
N SER A 141 2.29 11.39 -3.27
CA SER A 141 1.98 10.12 -3.90
C SER A 141 1.01 9.30 -3.03
N HIS A 142 0.25 8.40 -3.66
CA HIS A 142 -0.65 7.50 -2.95
C HIS A 142 0.07 6.74 -1.82
N GLY A 143 1.23 6.11 -2.12
CA GLY A 143 1.99 5.37 -1.12
C GLY A 143 2.50 6.24 0.03
N GLN A 144 2.84 7.51 -0.24
CA GLN A 144 3.21 8.43 0.82
C GLN A 144 2.03 8.69 1.78
N CYS A 145 0.82 8.84 1.25
CA CYS A 145 -0.39 9.02 2.05
C CYS A 145 -0.75 7.75 2.83
N VAL A 146 -0.59 6.57 2.22
CA VAL A 146 -0.79 5.28 2.89
C VAL A 146 0.23 5.07 4.03
N ALA A 147 1.49 5.43 3.83
CA ALA A 147 2.52 5.36 4.87
C ALA A 147 2.17 6.26 6.07
N LEU A 148 1.79 7.51 5.82
CA LEU A 148 1.34 8.43 6.87
C LEU A 148 0.14 7.88 7.63
N GLY A 149 -0.89 7.43 6.92
CA GLY A 149 -2.09 6.84 7.53
C GLY A 149 -1.78 5.58 8.34
N SER A 150 -0.87 4.73 7.86
CA SER A 150 -0.42 3.53 8.56
C SER A 150 0.33 3.86 9.84
N CYS A 151 1.21 4.87 9.83
CA CYS A 151 1.92 5.33 11.01
C CYS A 151 0.97 5.93 12.07
N ILE A 152 -0.07 6.66 11.64
CA ILE A 152 -1.10 7.17 12.55
C ILE A 152 -1.88 6.00 13.16
N ALA A 153 -2.28 5.00 12.35
CA ALA A 153 -2.95 3.81 12.84
C ALA A 153 -2.08 3.02 13.84
N ALA A 154 -0.79 2.85 13.57
CA ALA A 154 0.17 2.24 14.48
C ALA A 154 0.32 3.04 15.79
N TYR A 155 0.35 4.38 15.72
CA TYR A 155 0.37 5.24 16.89
C TYR A 155 -0.89 5.05 17.77
N ILE A 156 -2.08 5.01 17.15
CA ILE A 156 -3.34 4.76 17.86
C ILE A 156 -3.33 3.36 18.49
N SER A 157 -2.86 2.35 17.77
CA SER A 157 -2.72 0.97 18.29
C SER A 157 -1.79 0.92 19.49
N MET A 158 -0.66 1.61 19.45
CA MET A 158 0.27 1.73 20.57
C MET A 158 -0.39 2.44 21.77
N LYS A 159 -1.12 3.55 21.56
CA LYS A 159 -1.87 4.24 22.63
C LYS A 159 -2.93 3.35 23.25
N ARG A 160 -3.54 2.46 22.48
CA ARG A 160 -4.50 1.45 22.94
C ARG A 160 -3.83 0.21 23.55
N LYS A 161 -2.49 0.16 23.61
CA LYS A 161 -1.70 -0.97 24.13
C LYS A 161 -1.90 -2.27 23.33
N LEU A 162 -2.24 -2.17 22.05
CA LEU A 162 -2.37 -3.32 21.13
C LEU A 162 -1.03 -3.70 20.53
N ILE A 163 -0.12 -2.74 20.40
CA ILE A 163 1.28 -2.94 20.01
C ILE A 163 2.20 -2.17 20.96
N SER A 164 3.45 -2.59 21.05
CA SER A 164 4.49 -1.92 21.83
C SER A 164 5.01 -0.65 21.16
N LEU A 165 5.74 0.17 21.90
CA LEU A 165 6.46 1.33 21.36
C LEU A 165 7.53 0.89 20.33
N ASP A 166 8.18 -0.24 20.56
CA ASP A 166 9.23 -0.74 19.68
C ASP A 166 8.67 -1.25 18.36
N GLU A 167 7.54 -1.95 18.35
CA GLU A 167 6.84 -2.34 17.13
C GLU A 167 6.39 -1.12 16.33
N LYS A 168 5.83 -0.11 17.00
CA LYS A 168 5.48 1.16 16.35
C LYS A 168 6.70 1.82 15.71
N LYS A 169 7.85 1.87 16.40
CA LYS A 169 9.10 2.43 15.84
C LYS A 169 9.62 1.62 14.66
N ARG A 170 9.53 0.27 14.72
CA ARG A 170 9.93 -0.59 13.60
C ARG A 170 9.12 -0.27 12.34
N ILE A 171 7.80 -0.11 12.49
CA ILE A 171 6.91 0.28 11.37
C ILE A 171 7.36 1.61 10.76
N GLU A 172 7.57 2.63 11.58
CA GLU A 172 8.01 3.95 11.13
C GLU A 172 9.38 3.90 10.44
N ASN A 173 10.32 3.16 11.02
CA ASN A 173 11.66 3.01 10.46
C ASN A 173 11.62 2.31 9.09
N LEU A 174 10.79 1.30 8.92
CA LEU A 174 10.69 0.59 7.65
C LEU A 174 10.14 1.49 6.53
N PHE A 175 9.11 2.31 6.81
CA PHE A 175 8.64 3.30 5.83
C PHE A 175 9.75 4.32 5.48
N ASN A 176 10.45 4.87 6.48
CA ASN A 176 11.56 5.80 6.24
C ASN A 176 12.69 5.15 5.43
N THR A 177 13.01 3.87 5.68
CA THR A 177 14.04 3.12 4.93
C THR A 177 13.74 3.08 3.44
N PHE A 178 12.46 3.06 3.07
CA PHE A 178 12.03 3.10 1.67
C PHE A 178 11.64 4.50 1.18
N ASP A 179 12.23 5.55 1.78
CA ASP A 179 12.10 6.95 1.38
C ASP A 179 10.65 7.48 1.42
N LEU A 180 9.82 6.89 2.29
CA LEU A 180 8.48 7.37 2.59
C LEU A 180 8.54 8.25 3.85
N ASP A 181 8.53 9.57 3.67
CA ASP A 181 8.59 10.51 4.80
C ASP A 181 7.29 10.43 5.63
N ILE A 182 7.42 10.00 6.87
CA ILE A 182 6.29 9.86 7.81
C ILE A 182 6.00 11.14 8.60
N LYS A 183 6.70 12.24 8.29
CA LYS A 183 6.46 13.54 8.91
C LYS A 183 5.53 14.35 8.01
N LEU A 184 4.37 14.65 8.54
CA LEU A 184 3.44 15.54 7.86
C LEU A 184 3.96 16.99 7.96
N ARG A 185 4.49 17.51 6.85
CA ARG A 185 5.07 18.87 6.77
C ARG A 185 4.07 19.90 6.26
N TYR A 186 2.81 19.51 6.14
CA TYR A 186 1.74 20.34 5.62
C TYR A 186 0.80 20.76 6.74
N ASN A 187 0.29 21.98 6.67
CA ASN A 187 -0.79 22.40 7.55
C ASN A 187 -2.08 21.77 7.04
N ILE A 188 -2.62 20.81 7.78
CA ILE A 188 -3.84 20.07 7.44
C ILE A 188 -4.93 20.48 8.43
N ASP A 189 -6.12 20.78 7.92
CA ASP A 189 -7.28 20.98 8.75
C ASP A 189 -7.69 19.64 9.38
N VAL A 190 -7.48 19.53 10.70
CA VAL A 190 -7.81 18.33 11.47
C VAL A 190 -9.31 18.06 11.44
N CYS A 191 -10.15 19.09 11.38
CA CYS A 191 -11.62 18.93 11.23
C CYS A 191 -11.94 18.23 9.92
N TYR A 192 -11.29 18.62 8.82
CA TYR A 192 -11.48 17.96 7.53
C TYR A 192 -11.05 16.49 7.57
N LEU A 193 -9.94 16.15 8.25
CA LEU A 193 -9.52 14.74 8.41
C LEU A 193 -10.54 13.92 9.19
N ILE A 194 -11.23 14.50 10.17
CA ILE A 194 -12.21 13.79 11.00
C ILE A 194 -13.56 13.66 10.28
N PHE A 195 -14.03 14.72 9.62
CA PHE A 195 -15.36 14.78 9.00
C PHE A 195 -15.37 14.49 7.50
N GLY A 196 -14.24 14.58 6.81
CA GLY A 196 -14.11 14.26 5.38
C GLY A 196 -13.99 12.78 5.08
N ILE A 197 -14.12 11.92 6.09
CA ILE A 197 -14.11 10.45 6.00
C ILE A 197 -15.51 9.87 5.68
N ALA A 198 -16.53 10.72 5.65
CA ALA A 198 -17.92 10.32 5.39
C ALA A 198 -18.23 10.26 3.89
#